data_8e29f0823a6f404a306126c0f5f19c3f
#
_entry.id   8e29f0823a6f404a306126c0f5f19c3f
#
_cell.length_a   1.000
_cell.length_b   1.000
_cell.length_c   1.000
_cell.angle_alpha   90.00
_cell.angle_beta   90.00
_cell.angle_gamma   90.00
#
_symmetry.space_group_name_H-M   'P 1'
#
loop_
_entity.id
_entity.type
_entity.pdbx_description
1 polymer ?
#
loop_
_entity_poly.entity_id
_entity_poly.type
_entity_poly.pdbx_seq_one_letter_code
_entity_poly.pdbx_strand_id
1 'polypeptide(L)'
;MRGLVLEGGGAKGAYEAGVIKALQKKKIYFDGVSGTSIGAINAAFYAERNLTGLYKLWESTDSSELFGIDGEFLNNISHLKFKKSEIQKNKESIKSVIKNFGIDTKNIRMLLNKYIKEDRIRKSKIDFVIVTFSINDLKPVVVHKDDIPKGKVQEYIMASAYLPGFKFEKIIDNKYYIDGGVYDRCPVNELIDSGYDEIYVIKAWQNKLKYNKKSNVKIHEIKPRENLGSVLVFTKEVSTYRMNLGYFDTLKYLDNLDGKKYYFKHYSDKYYDNLFDKIWYKRIIKKYNNNIVPRSNKDFIIKIIEKVCIELNIERFKIYNTPYLLTKLKYKMIEKRDNYYYDFIKNIKVDFE
;
A
#
# COMPACT_ATOMS: atom_id res chain seq x y z
N MET A 1 12.76 18.84 -9.41
CA MET A 1 12.34 17.54 -10.01
C MET A 1 11.49 16.77 -9.02
N ARG A 2 10.47 16.06 -9.52
CA ARG A 2 9.55 15.29 -8.67
C ARG A 2 9.85 13.80 -8.72
N GLY A 3 10.03 13.18 -7.54
CA GLY A 3 10.37 11.76 -7.39
C GLY A 3 9.23 10.93 -6.81
N LEU A 4 9.20 9.63 -7.15
CA LEU A 4 8.27 8.64 -6.61
C LEU A 4 9.07 7.51 -5.97
N VAL A 5 8.79 7.19 -4.71
CA VAL A 5 9.42 6.07 -3.99
C VAL A 5 8.38 5.01 -3.67
N LEU A 6 8.68 3.75 -4.00
CA LEU A 6 7.82 2.59 -3.80
C LEU A 6 8.45 1.62 -2.82
N GLU A 7 7.80 1.40 -1.66
CA GLU A 7 8.34 0.57 -0.58
C GLU A 7 8.13 -0.93 -0.87
N GLY A 8 9.15 -1.76 -0.63
CA GLY A 8 9.02 -3.21 -0.76
C GLY A 8 8.01 -3.81 0.23
N GLY A 9 7.28 -4.83 -0.21
CA GLY A 9 6.27 -5.47 0.64
C GLY A 9 5.47 -6.61 0.00
N GLY A 10 5.98 -7.26 -1.03
CA GLY A 10 5.31 -8.38 -1.71
C GLY A 10 3.91 -8.01 -2.18
N ALA A 11 2.90 -8.82 -1.86
CA ALA A 11 1.51 -8.60 -2.27
C ALA A 11 0.90 -7.25 -1.82
N LYS A 12 1.55 -6.52 -0.91
CA LYS A 12 1.13 -5.16 -0.54
C LYS A 12 1.38 -4.13 -1.65
N GLY A 13 2.18 -4.45 -2.66
CA GLY A 13 2.39 -3.59 -3.83
C GLY A 13 1.11 -3.27 -4.62
N ALA A 14 0.03 -4.04 -4.44
CA ALA A 14 -1.29 -3.69 -4.96
C ALA A 14 -1.79 -2.34 -4.43
N TYR A 15 -1.49 -2.01 -3.16
CA TYR A 15 -1.79 -0.70 -2.58
C TYR A 15 -1.05 0.42 -3.34
N GLU A 16 0.23 0.22 -3.66
CA GLU A 16 1.03 1.19 -4.42
C GLU A 16 0.44 1.43 -5.81
N ALA A 17 -0.01 0.38 -6.49
CA ALA A 17 -0.70 0.51 -7.79
C ALA A 17 -1.96 1.38 -7.68
N GLY A 18 -2.73 1.22 -6.59
CA GLY A 18 -3.88 2.06 -6.30
C GLY A 18 -3.51 3.52 -6.06
N VAL A 19 -2.42 3.79 -5.31
CA VAL A 19 -1.87 5.13 -5.10
C VAL A 19 -1.46 5.76 -6.42
N ILE A 20 -0.69 5.05 -7.24
CA ILE A 20 -0.27 5.52 -8.57
C ILE A 20 -1.48 5.89 -9.43
N LYS A 21 -2.54 5.06 -9.41
CA LYS A 21 -3.79 5.33 -10.14
C LYS A 21 -4.46 6.63 -9.71
N ALA A 22 -4.48 6.93 -8.41
CA ALA A 22 -5.05 8.17 -7.89
C ALA A 22 -4.18 9.40 -8.24
N LEU A 23 -2.86 9.28 -8.12
CA LEU A 23 -1.90 10.34 -8.49
C LEU A 23 -2.02 10.68 -9.99
N GLN A 24 -2.09 9.64 -10.84
CA GLN A 24 -2.33 9.82 -12.29
C GLN A 24 -3.65 10.55 -12.57
N LYS A 25 -4.74 10.16 -11.89
CA LYS A 25 -6.04 10.84 -12.03
C LYS A 25 -5.98 12.31 -11.61
N LYS A 26 -5.14 12.63 -10.62
CA LYS A 26 -4.87 14.01 -10.17
C LYS A 26 -3.83 14.72 -11.02
N LYS A 27 -3.35 14.12 -12.11
CA LYS A 27 -2.33 14.66 -13.02
C LYS A 27 -1.00 14.98 -12.31
N ILE A 28 -0.66 14.20 -11.28
CA ILE A 28 0.62 14.26 -10.57
C ILE A 28 1.54 13.21 -11.21
N TYR A 29 2.60 13.68 -11.86
CA TYR A 29 3.57 12.86 -12.59
C TYR A 29 4.96 13.06 -12.00
N PHE A 30 5.86 12.11 -12.26
CA PHE A 30 7.20 12.04 -11.68
C PHE A 30 8.27 11.94 -12.75
N ASP A 31 9.40 12.60 -12.48
CA ASP A 31 10.59 12.61 -13.33
C ASP A 31 11.48 11.40 -13.07
N GLY A 32 11.39 10.82 -11.86
CA GLY A 32 12.13 9.63 -11.47
C GLY A 32 11.34 8.78 -10.48
N VAL A 33 11.67 7.49 -10.45
CA VAL A 33 11.07 6.51 -9.55
C VAL A 33 12.14 5.60 -8.97
N SER A 34 12.09 5.36 -7.66
CA SER A 34 12.91 4.35 -7.00
C SER A 34 12.04 3.30 -6.32
N GLY A 35 12.53 2.08 -6.27
CA GLY A 35 11.79 1.00 -5.62
C GLY A 35 12.65 -0.18 -5.20
N THR A 36 12.15 -0.92 -4.21
CA THR A 36 12.78 -2.13 -3.69
C THR A 36 11.78 -3.29 -3.75
N SER A 37 12.22 -4.49 -4.14
CA SER A 37 11.36 -5.67 -4.17
C SER A 37 10.17 -5.47 -5.12
N ILE A 38 8.95 -5.72 -4.64
CA ILE A 38 7.72 -5.44 -5.41
C ILE A 38 7.63 -3.96 -5.81
N GLY A 39 8.17 -3.05 -5.00
CA GLY A 39 8.29 -1.65 -5.34
C GLY A 39 9.14 -1.41 -6.58
N ALA A 40 10.21 -2.19 -6.80
CA ALA A 40 11.01 -2.13 -8.03
C ALA A 40 10.22 -2.63 -9.26
N ILE A 41 9.37 -3.64 -9.09
CA ILE A 41 8.48 -4.13 -10.15
C ILE A 41 7.47 -3.03 -10.52
N ASN A 42 6.77 -2.45 -9.54
CA ASN A 42 5.82 -1.36 -9.77
C ASN A 42 6.50 -0.11 -10.37
N ALA A 43 7.74 0.20 -9.92
CA ALA A 43 8.56 1.28 -10.45
C ALA A 43 8.93 1.07 -11.93
N ALA A 44 9.24 -0.17 -12.32
CA ALA A 44 9.52 -0.51 -13.71
C ALA A 44 8.31 -0.23 -14.63
N PHE A 45 7.10 -0.61 -14.21
CA PHE A 45 5.89 -0.26 -14.94
C PHE A 45 5.68 1.25 -15.06
N TYR A 46 6.00 1.99 -13.99
CA TYR A 46 5.92 3.44 -14.01
C TYR A 46 6.95 4.03 -14.99
N ALA A 47 8.20 3.61 -14.90
CA ALA A 47 9.28 4.04 -15.78
C ALA A 47 8.99 3.71 -17.27
N GLU A 48 8.40 2.54 -17.54
CA GLU A 48 7.97 2.12 -18.87
C GLU A 48 6.74 2.91 -19.39
N ARG A 49 6.05 3.67 -18.51
CA ARG A 49 4.74 4.30 -18.76
C ARG A 49 3.63 3.31 -19.10
N ASN A 50 3.73 2.09 -18.57
CA ASN A 50 2.76 1.00 -18.78
C ASN A 50 1.83 0.81 -17.58
N LEU A 51 1.13 1.86 -17.16
CA LEU A 51 0.24 1.80 -16.00
C LEU A 51 -0.98 0.89 -16.22
N THR A 52 -1.46 0.77 -17.44
CA THR A 52 -2.52 -0.21 -17.78
C THR A 52 -2.04 -1.65 -17.52
N GLY A 53 -0.79 -1.96 -17.89
CA GLY A 53 -0.16 -3.25 -17.59
C GLY A 53 -0.03 -3.49 -16.09
N LEU A 54 0.38 -2.47 -15.32
CA LEU A 54 0.47 -2.53 -13.86
C LEU A 54 -0.89 -2.92 -13.22
N TYR A 55 -1.96 -2.24 -13.62
CA TYR A 55 -3.29 -2.50 -13.03
C TYR A 55 -3.78 -3.90 -13.42
N LYS A 56 -3.62 -4.32 -14.68
CA LYS A 56 -3.96 -5.68 -15.13
C LYS A 56 -3.18 -6.75 -14.39
N LEU A 57 -1.88 -6.52 -14.15
CA LEU A 57 -1.06 -7.45 -13.36
C LEU A 57 -1.71 -7.69 -11.99
N TRP A 58 -2.01 -6.63 -11.26
CA TRP A 58 -2.57 -6.75 -9.91
C TRP A 58 -4.01 -7.29 -9.88
N GLU A 59 -4.79 -7.07 -10.93
CA GLU A 59 -6.16 -7.59 -11.08
C GLU A 59 -6.20 -9.08 -11.46
N SER A 60 -5.14 -9.60 -12.09
CA SER A 60 -5.10 -10.97 -12.62
C SER A 60 -4.15 -11.91 -11.89
N THR A 61 -3.20 -11.40 -11.09
CA THR A 61 -2.17 -12.24 -10.47
C THR A 61 -2.70 -12.99 -9.26
N ASP A 62 -2.45 -14.30 -9.23
CA ASP A 62 -2.74 -15.19 -8.12
C ASP A 62 -1.45 -15.83 -7.57
N SER A 63 -1.46 -16.20 -6.27
CA SER A 63 -0.32 -16.84 -5.61
C SER A 63 0.08 -18.15 -6.27
N SER A 64 -0.89 -18.93 -6.74
CA SER A 64 -0.64 -20.20 -7.42
C SER A 64 0.07 -20.02 -8.75
N GLU A 65 -0.28 -18.97 -9.50
CA GLU A 65 0.42 -18.63 -10.76
C GLU A 65 1.85 -18.16 -10.50
N LEU A 66 2.07 -17.37 -9.44
CA LEU A 66 3.38 -16.81 -9.13
C LEU A 66 4.36 -17.85 -8.58
N PHE A 67 3.89 -18.65 -7.64
CA PHE A 67 4.75 -19.50 -6.82
C PHE A 67 4.52 -21.01 -7.06
N GLY A 68 3.51 -21.39 -7.86
CA GLY A 68 3.08 -22.78 -8.00
C GLY A 68 2.53 -23.39 -6.71
N ILE A 69 2.15 -22.56 -5.74
CA ILE A 69 1.74 -22.95 -4.39
C ILE A 69 0.48 -22.17 -4.02
N ASP A 70 -0.49 -22.84 -3.39
CA ASP A 70 -1.72 -22.21 -2.92
C ASP A 70 -1.45 -21.07 -1.94
N GLY A 71 -2.18 -19.97 -2.11
CA GLY A 71 -2.07 -18.78 -1.26
C GLY A 71 -2.41 -19.04 0.21
N GLU A 72 -3.28 -20.00 0.52
CA GLU A 72 -3.60 -20.40 1.89
C GLU A 72 -2.41 -21.08 2.57
N PHE A 73 -1.72 -21.97 1.87
CA PHE A 73 -0.50 -22.62 2.35
C PHE A 73 0.61 -21.58 2.62
N LEU A 74 0.80 -20.61 1.70
CA LEU A 74 1.76 -19.51 1.87
C LEU A 74 1.40 -18.60 3.06
N ASN A 75 0.10 -18.36 3.27
CA ASN A 75 -0.37 -17.60 4.41
C ASN A 75 -0.06 -18.30 5.74
N ASN A 76 -0.28 -19.62 5.79
CA ASN A 76 0.01 -20.43 6.97
C ASN A 76 1.52 -20.44 7.29
N ILE A 77 2.40 -20.52 6.28
CA ILE A 77 3.85 -20.40 6.47
C ILE A 77 4.23 -19.01 6.95
N SER A 78 3.61 -17.95 6.43
CA SER A 78 3.91 -16.56 6.83
C SER A 78 3.50 -16.25 8.26
N HIS A 79 2.51 -16.97 8.81
CA HIS A 79 2.06 -16.88 10.21
C HIS A 79 2.86 -17.74 11.18
N LEU A 80 3.70 -18.66 10.70
CA LEU A 80 4.71 -19.31 11.51
C LEU A 80 5.72 -18.24 11.96
N LYS A 81 5.37 -17.56 13.06
CA LYS A 81 6.29 -16.68 13.80
C LYS A 81 7.36 -17.58 14.40
N PHE A 82 8.43 -17.80 13.67
CA PHE A 82 9.63 -18.41 14.22
C PHE A 82 10.16 -17.46 15.29
N LYS A 83 9.90 -17.76 16.56
CA LYS A 83 10.60 -17.13 17.67
C LYS A 83 12.08 -17.39 17.48
N LYS A 84 12.95 -16.40 17.76
CA LYS A 84 14.42 -16.57 17.65
C LYS A 84 14.94 -17.83 18.35
N SER A 85 14.29 -18.29 19.44
CA SER A 85 14.58 -19.52 20.15
C SER A 85 14.21 -20.81 19.38
N GLU A 86 13.25 -20.76 18.46
CA GLU A 86 12.85 -21.92 17.64
C GLU A 86 13.70 -22.05 16.38
N ILE A 87 14.23 -20.91 15.87
CA ILE A 87 15.18 -20.89 14.75
C ILE A 87 16.48 -21.63 15.14
N GLN A 88 16.95 -21.49 16.37
CA GLN A 88 18.16 -22.20 16.84
C GLN A 88 17.94 -23.71 17.02
N LYS A 89 16.75 -24.13 17.49
CA LYS A 89 16.41 -25.56 17.67
C LYS A 89 16.08 -26.29 16.36
N ASN A 90 15.58 -25.58 15.35
CA ASN A 90 15.13 -26.15 14.08
C ASN A 90 16.02 -25.81 12.87
N LYS A 91 17.29 -25.44 13.12
CA LYS A 91 18.24 -25.01 12.08
C LYS A 91 18.40 -26.03 10.94
N GLU A 92 18.35 -27.31 11.25
CA GLU A 92 18.46 -28.38 10.25
C GLU A 92 17.16 -28.60 9.48
N SER A 93 16.00 -28.52 10.15
CA SER A 93 14.69 -28.59 9.49
C SER A 93 14.45 -27.38 8.58
N ILE A 94 14.86 -26.17 9.01
CA ILE A 94 14.80 -24.95 8.19
C ILE A 94 15.75 -25.06 7.01
N LYS A 95 16.99 -25.56 7.21
CA LYS A 95 17.93 -25.84 6.11
C LYS A 95 17.40 -26.89 5.13
N SER A 96 16.72 -27.93 5.61
CA SER A 96 16.14 -28.96 4.76
C SER A 96 14.95 -28.45 3.96
N VAL A 97 14.09 -27.60 4.58
CA VAL A 97 12.98 -26.93 3.89
C VAL A 97 13.52 -25.94 2.83
N ILE A 98 14.53 -25.14 3.17
CA ILE A 98 15.15 -24.21 2.20
C ILE A 98 15.90 -24.99 1.10
N LYS A 99 16.55 -26.09 1.42
CA LYS A 99 17.33 -26.89 0.47
C LYS A 99 16.47 -27.76 -0.45
N ASN A 100 15.29 -28.21 0.03
CA ASN A 100 14.40 -29.13 -0.71
C ASN A 100 13.17 -28.45 -1.33
N PHE A 101 12.81 -27.22 -0.90
CA PHE A 101 11.57 -26.53 -1.29
C PHE A 101 11.80 -25.06 -1.66
N GLY A 102 12.96 -24.70 -2.24
CA GLY A 102 13.11 -23.36 -2.80
C GLY A 102 12.03 -23.08 -3.85
N ILE A 103 11.21 -22.04 -3.62
CA ILE A 103 10.16 -21.66 -4.58
C ILE A 103 10.81 -21.33 -5.91
N ASP A 104 10.33 -21.99 -6.98
CA ASP A 104 10.82 -21.76 -8.33
C ASP A 104 10.41 -20.34 -8.79
N THR A 105 11.36 -19.61 -9.33
CA THR A 105 11.16 -18.23 -9.80
C THR A 105 10.76 -18.13 -11.26
N LYS A 106 10.63 -19.26 -11.97
CA LYS A 106 10.35 -19.31 -13.42
C LYS A 106 9.09 -18.52 -13.79
N ASN A 107 8.01 -18.68 -13.02
CA ASN A 107 6.76 -17.97 -13.31
C ASN A 107 6.90 -16.47 -13.12
N ILE A 108 7.62 -16.01 -12.07
CA ILE A 108 7.88 -14.61 -11.83
C ILE A 108 8.72 -14.03 -12.99
N ARG A 109 9.77 -14.75 -13.43
CA ARG A 109 10.58 -14.35 -14.58
C ARG A 109 9.77 -14.26 -15.87
N MET A 110 8.87 -15.23 -16.11
CA MET A 110 7.96 -15.19 -17.27
C MET A 110 7.04 -13.97 -17.22
N LEU A 111 6.51 -13.63 -16.05
CA LEU A 111 5.69 -12.42 -15.87
C LEU A 111 6.50 -11.15 -16.11
N LEU A 112 7.70 -11.02 -15.55
CA LEU A 112 8.58 -9.88 -15.78
C LEU A 112 8.86 -9.71 -17.29
N ASN A 113 9.22 -10.77 -17.99
CA ASN A 113 9.51 -10.76 -19.44
C ASN A 113 8.26 -10.42 -20.27
N LYS A 114 7.09 -10.89 -19.84
CA LYS A 114 5.81 -10.61 -20.51
C LYS A 114 5.42 -9.14 -20.43
N TYR A 115 5.49 -8.57 -19.21
CA TYR A 115 4.92 -7.26 -18.93
C TYR A 115 5.92 -6.10 -18.98
N ILE A 116 7.21 -6.33 -18.67
CA ILE A 116 8.24 -5.28 -18.62
C ILE A 116 9.09 -5.32 -19.86
N LYS A 117 9.18 -4.19 -20.57
CA LYS A 117 9.95 -4.04 -21.81
C LYS A 117 11.12 -3.09 -21.59
N GLU A 118 12.32 -3.65 -21.50
CA GLU A 118 13.56 -2.91 -21.27
C GLU A 118 13.73 -1.73 -22.21
N ASP A 119 13.50 -1.92 -23.52
CA ASP A 119 13.64 -0.85 -24.52
C ASP A 119 12.76 0.36 -24.23
N ARG A 120 11.56 0.15 -23.63
CA ARG A 120 10.69 1.25 -23.24
C ARG A 120 11.21 1.99 -22.02
N ILE A 121 11.73 1.25 -21.02
CA ILE A 121 12.36 1.83 -19.83
C ILE A 121 13.55 2.70 -20.26
N ARG A 122 14.42 2.19 -21.15
CA ARG A 122 15.60 2.92 -21.64
C ARG A 122 15.25 4.17 -22.43
N LYS A 123 14.22 4.12 -23.27
CA LYS A 123 13.73 5.27 -24.05
C LYS A 123 12.96 6.29 -23.21
N SER A 124 12.53 5.91 -22.02
CA SER A 124 11.78 6.79 -21.12
C SER A 124 12.68 7.89 -20.56
N LYS A 125 12.11 9.10 -20.43
CA LYS A 125 12.77 10.21 -19.72
C LYS A 125 12.69 10.07 -18.21
N ILE A 126 11.91 9.10 -17.69
CA ILE A 126 11.77 8.84 -16.26
C ILE A 126 13.02 8.10 -15.80
N ASP A 127 13.70 8.66 -14.80
CA ASP A 127 14.80 7.93 -14.13
C ASP A 127 14.24 6.75 -13.33
N PHE A 128 15.01 5.66 -13.26
CA PHE A 128 14.58 4.45 -12.58
C PHE A 128 15.72 3.87 -11.77
N VAL A 129 15.48 3.76 -10.46
CA VAL A 129 16.47 3.29 -9.48
C VAL A 129 15.98 2.01 -8.81
N ILE A 130 16.85 1.01 -8.77
CA ILE A 130 16.60 -0.30 -8.15
C ILE A 130 17.59 -0.53 -7.02
N VAL A 131 17.10 -1.09 -5.90
CA VAL A 131 17.93 -1.50 -4.77
C VAL A 131 17.87 -3.02 -4.61
N THR A 132 19.04 -3.68 -4.57
CA THR A 132 19.20 -5.10 -4.24
C THR A 132 20.41 -5.29 -3.34
N PHE A 133 20.72 -6.51 -2.93
CA PHE A 133 21.88 -6.82 -2.10
C PHE A 133 22.67 -8.01 -2.68
N SER A 134 23.96 -7.81 -2.96
CA SER A 134 24.85 -8.88 -3.43
C SER A 134 25.31 -9.73 -2.25
N ILE A 135 24.99 -11.03 -2.30
CA ILE A 135 25.43 -11.99 -1.27
C ILE A 135 26.94 -12.26 -1.41
N ASN A 136 27.46 -12.30 -2.63
CA ASN A 136 28.87 -12.55 -2.87
C ASN A 136 29.77 -11.42 -2.38
N ASP A 137 29.31 -10.18 -2.62
CA ASP A 137 30.11 -8.98 -2.28
C ASP A 137 29.78 -8.44 -0.89
N LEU A 138 28.74 -9.00 -0.22
CA LEU A 138 28.20 -8.57 1.09
C LEU A 138 27.89 -7.07 1.15
N LYS A 139 27.37 -6.51 0.05
CA LYS A 139 27.07 -5.07 -0.05
C LYS A 139 25.75 -4.79 -0.77
N PRO A 140 25.11 -3.65 -0.46
CA PRO A 140 24.00 -3.18 -1.25
C PRO A 140 24.43 -2.85 -2.68
N VAL A 141 23.51 -3.04 -3.60
CA VAL A 141 23.67 -2.67 -5.01
C VAL A 141 22.51 -1.76 -5.36
N VAL A 142 22.82 -0.50 -5.57
CA VAL A 142 21.90 0.54 -6.03
C VAL A 142 22.27 0.87 -7.45
N VAL A 143 21.31 0.79 -8.36
CA VAL A 143 21.58 1.04 -9.78
C VAL A 143 20.53 1.93 -10.40
N HIS A 144 20.98 2.91 -11.17
CA HIS A 144 20.14 3.68 -12.07
C HIS A 144 19.98 2.93 -13.40
N LYS A 145 18.87 3.14 -14.09
CA LYS A 145 18.58 2.44 -15.36
C LYS A 145 19.71 2.52 -16.39
N ASP A 146 20.43 3.65 -16.41
CA ASP A 146 21.49 3.90 -17.39
C ASP A 146 22.78 3.16 -17.05
N ASP A 147 22.99 2.77 -15.77
CA ASP A 147 24.11 1.97 -15.29
C ASP A 147 23.85 0.45 -15.46
N ILE A 148 22.61 0.06 -15.75
CA ILE A 148 22.28 -1.35 -15.97
C ILE A 148 22.75 -1.77 -17.36
N PRO A 149 23.57 -2.84 -17.51
CA PRO A 149 23.97 -3.35 -18.81
C PRO A 149 22.75 -3.70 -19.68
N LYS A 150 22.88 -3.48 -21.01
CA LYS A 150 21.80 -3.77 -21.96
C LYS A 150 21.40 -5.25 -21.89
N GLY A 151 20.09 -5.51 -21.83
CA GLY A 151 19.51 -6.86 -21.70
C GLY A 151 19.41 -7.36 -20.27
N LYS A 152 19.72 -6.52 -19.24
CA LYS A 152 19.80 -6.94 -17.83
C LYS A 152 18.76 -6.31 -16.91
N VAL A 153 17.87 -5.46 -17.40
CA VAL A 153 16.89 -4.76 -16.56
C VAL A 153 16.00 -5.73 -15.78
N GLN A 154 15.49 -6.79 -16.43
CA GLN A 154 14.65 -7.78 -15.75
C GLN A 154 15.43 -8.60 -14.71
N GLU A 155 16.72 -8.84 -14.92
CA GLU A 155 17.57 -9.54 -13.95
C GLU A 155 17.78 -8.69 -12.70
N TYR A 156 18.02 -7.38 -12.83
CA TYR A 156 18.13 -6.45 -11.69
C TYR A 156 16.81 -6.31 -10.91
N ILE A 157 15.70 -6.22 -11.63
CA ILE A 157 14.37 -6.22 -10.99
C ILE A 157 14.13 -7.53 -10.23
N MET A 158 14.49 -8.67 -10.85
CA MET A 158 14.38 -9.98 -10.19
C MET A 158 15.29 -10.09 -8.97
N ALA A 159 16.53 -9.59 -9.06
CA ALA A 159 17.47 -9.56 -7.93
C ALA A 159 16.95 -8.73 -6.77
N SER A 160 16.29 -7.59 -7.06
CA SER A 160 15.65 -6.74 -6.05
C SER A 160 14.48 -7.43 -5.35
N ALA A 161 13.75 -8.31 -6.04
CA ALA A 161 12.59 -9.03 -5.53
C ALA A 161 12.90 -10.49 -5.14
N TYR A 162 14.17 -10.85 -4.99
CA TYR A 162 14.60 -12.22 -4.70
C TYR A 162 14.46 -12.56 -3.22
N LEU A 163 13.27 -13.01 -2.83
CA LEU A 163 12.93 -13.27 -1.44
C LEU A 163 13.71 -14.45 -0.83
N PRO A 164 14.06 -14.38 0.48
CA PRO A 164 14.48 -15.57 1.22
C PRO A 164 13.41 -16.68 1.12
N GLY A 165 13.83 -17.86 0.66
CA GLY A 165 12.92 -18.98 0.39
C GLY A 165 12.72 -19.26 -1.10
N PHE A 166 13.22 -18.41 -1.99
CA PHE A 166 13.36 -18.76 -3.40
C PHE A 166 14.51 -19.75 -3.63
N LYS A 167 14.44 -20.49 -4.72
CA LYS A 167 15.48 -21.44 -5.13
C LYS A 167 16.84 -20.72 -5.23
N PHE A 168 17.87 -21.26 -4.58
CA PHE A 168 19.17 -20.62 -4.56
C PHE A 168 19.85 -20.70 -5.94
N GLU A 169 19.84 -19.59 -6.67
CA GLU A 169 20.39 -19.52 -8.02
C GLU A 169 21.15 -18.20 -8.26
N LYS A 170 22.03 -18.21 -9.24
CA LYS A 170 22.78 -17.02 -9.67
C LYS A 170 21.89 -16.17 -10.58
N ILE A 171 21.89 -14.84 -10.39
CA ILE A 171 20.96 -13.93 -11.07
C ILE A 171 21.71 -13.01 -12.04
N ILE A 172 22.69 -12.23 -11.57
CA ILE A 172 23.42 -11.26 -12.36
C ILE A 172 24.91 -11.63 -12.30
N ASP A 173 25.58 -11.69 -13.45
CA ASP A 173 27.02 -11.90 -13.58
C ASP A 173 27.57 -13.06 -12.74
N ASN A 174 26.82 -14.18 -12.75
CA ASN A 174 27.17 -15.39 -12.02
C ASN A 174 27.20 -15.22 -10.47
N LYS A 175 26.57 -14.18 -9.92
CA LYS A 175 26.49 -13.88 -8.49
C LYS A 175 25.10 -14.13 -7.93
N TYR A 176 25.04 -14.35 -6.60
CA TYR A 176 23.81 -14.50 -5.82
C TYR A 176 23.37 -13.15 -5.25
N TYR A 177 22.09 -12.92 -5.27
CA TYR A 177 21.46 -11.73 -4.74
C TYR A 177 20.30 -12.08 -3.81
N ILE A 178 19.92 -11.15 -2.97
CA ILE A 178 18.75 -11.23 -2.10
C ILE A 178 17.98 -9.92 -2.18
N ASP A 179 16.69 -10.00 -1.88
CA ASP A 179 15.77 -8.86 -1.83
C ASP A 179 16.41 -7.62 -1.18
N GLY A 180 16.35 -6.50 -1.89
CA GLY A 180 16.93 -5.24 -1.43
C GLY A 180 16.36 -4.73 -0.10
N GLY A 181 15.20 -5.22 0.31
CA GLY A 181 14.58 -4.87 1.58
C GLY A 181 15.37 -5.30 2.82
N VAL A 182 16.39 -6.15 2.68
CA VAL A 182 17.34 -6.47 3.76
C VAL A 182 18.26 -5.28 4.06
N TYR A 183 18.48 -4.40 3.10
CA TYR A 183 19.27 -3.17 3.24
C TYR A 183 18.38 -1.94 3.35
N ASP A 184 17.66 -1.58 2.27
CA ASP A 184 16.73 -0.45 2.27
C ASP A 184 15.42 -0.83 1.55
N ARG A 185 14.35 -0.91 2.33
CA ARG A 185 13.02 -1.26 1.82
C ARG A 185 12.32 -0.09 1.15
N CYS A 186 12.72 1.14 1.51
CA CYS A 186 12.07 2.37 1.06
C CYS A 186 13.13 3.38 0.63
N PRO A 187 13.66 3.29 -0.60
CA PRO A 187 14.88 3.95 -1.06
C PRO A 187 14.65 5.45 -1.36
N VAL A 188 14.33 6.22 -0.32
CA VAL A 188 14.08 7.67 -0.42
C VAL A 188 15.38 8.44 -0.66
N ASN A 189 16.48 8.02 0.02
CA ASN A 189 17.75 8.71 -0.05
C ASN A 189 18.31 8.69 -1.48
N GLU A 190 18.06 7.63 -2.24
CA GLU A 190 18.54 7.50 -3.61
C GLU A 190 18.03 8.63 -4.52
N LEU A 191 16.78 9.05 -4.34
CA LEU A 191 16.24 10.19 -5.08
C LEU A 191 16.68 11.53 -4.47
N ILE A 192 16.84 11.61 -3.14
CA ILE A 192 17.40 12.82 -2.49
C ILE A 192 18.81 13.10 -3.01
N ASP A 193 19.66 12.08 -3.03
CA ASP A 193 21.05 12.18 -3.47
C ASP A 193 21.15 12.44 -4.99
N SER A 194 20.14 12.04 -5.75
CA SER A 194 19.99 12.37 -7.18
C SER A 194 19.42 13.77 -7.43
N GLY A 195 19.20 14.60 -6.39
CA GLY A 195 18.78 15.99 -6.52
C GLY A 195 17.28 16.22 -6.72
N TYR A 196 16.44 15.28 -6.34
CA TYR A 196 14.99 15.48 -6.33
C TYR A 196 14.56 16.34 -5.14
N ASP A 197 13.73 17.33 -5.38
CA ASP A 197 13.30 18.36 -4.39
C ASP A 197 11.86 18.18 -3.88
N GLU A 198 11.04 17.42 -4.57
CA GLU A 198 9.70 17.01 -4.13
C GLU A 198 9.53 15.50 -4.34
N ILE A 199 9.34 14.74 -3.24
CA ILE A 199 9.30 13.28 -3.30
C ILE A 199 8.01 12.76 -2.68
N TYR A 200 7.30 11.93 -3.43
CA TYR A 200 6.14 11.17 -2.97
C TYR A 200 6.60 9.77 -2.57
N VAL A 201 6.46 9.45 -1.29
CA VAL A 201 6.85 8.17 -0.71
C VAL A 201 5.61 7.33 -0.45
N ILE A 202 5.47 6.24 -1.19
CA ILE A 202 4.36 5.31 -1.02
C ILE A 202 4.82 4.17 -0.10
N LYS A 203 4.19 4.12 1.07
CA LYS A 203 4.48 3.12 2.10
C LYS A 203 3.58 1.90 1.95
N ALA A 204 4.16 0.71 2.13
CA ALA A 204 3.43 -0.55 2.29
C ALA A 204 3.26 -0.95 3.76
N TRP A 205 3.91 -0.22 4.67
CA TRP A 205 3.96 -0.49 6.10
C TRP A 205 3.64 0.78 6.91
N GLN A 206 3.13 0.58 8.14
CA GLN A 206 2.78 1.68 9.05
C GLN A 206 3.95 2.20 9.89
N ASN A 207 5.15 1.67 9.70
CA ASN A 207 6.35 2.11 10.40
C ASN A 207 6.75 3.54 10.00
N LYS A 208 7.54 4.19 10.84
CA LYS A 208 8.06 5.54 10.59
C LYS A 208 9.00 5.53 9.38
N LEU A 209 8.83 6.52 8.50
CA LEU A 209 9.75 6.78 7.39
C LEU A 209 11.12 7.23 7.91
N LYS A 210 12.18 6.65 7.36
CA LYS A 210 13.57 7.01 7.65
C LYS A 210 14.22 7.56 6.38
N TYR A 211 14.79 8.72 6.45
CA TYR A 211 15.54 9.34 5.35
C TYR A 211 16.49 10.42 5.90
N ASN A 212 17.42 10.89 5.06
CA ASN A 212 18.35 11.95 5.41
C ASN A 212 17.63 13.32 5.47
N LYS A 213 17.42 13.82 6.68
CA LYS A 213 16.69 15.07 6.92
C LYS A 213 17.51 16.35 6.68
N LYS A 214 18.80 16.24 6.33
CA LYS A 214 19.67 17.41 6.08
C LYS A 214 19.35 18.13 4.76
N SER A 215 18.52 17.52 3.92
CA SER A 215 18.09 18.09 2.64
C SER A 215 16.79 18.89 2.77
N ASN A 216 16.69 20.00 2.04
CA ASN A 216 15.48 20.83 1.94
C ASN A 216 14.43 20.20 0.99
N VAL A 217 14.22 18.89 1.09
CA VAL A 217 13.32 18.13 0.21
C VAL A 217 11.93 18.07 0.80
N LYS A 218 10.93 18.35 -0.02
CA LYS A 218 9.53 18.24 0.35
C LYS A 218 9.07 16.77 0.21
N ILE A 219 8.75 16.14 1.33
CA ILE A 219 8.30 14.73 1.38
C ILE A 219 6.78 14.65 1.55
N HIS A 220 6.13 13.93 0.64
CA HIS A 220 4.73 13.53 0.71
C HIS A 220 4.64 12.05 1.08
N GLU A 221 4.34 11.75 2.34
CA GLU A 221 4.19 10.35 2.79
C GLU A 221 2.74 9.88 2.63
N ILE A 222 2.51 8.92 1.73
CA ILE A 222 1.23 8.24 1.55
C ILE A 222 1.36 6.82 2.11
N LYS A 223 0.59 6.51 3.15
CA LYS A 223 0.65 5.22 3.84
C LYS A 223 -0.73 4.63 4.12
N PRO A 224 -0.81 3.30 4.21
CA PRO A 224 -2.09 2.64 4.45
C PRO A 224 -2.60 2.99 5.85
N ARG A 225 -3.87 3.28 5.94
CA ARG A 225 -4.56 3.63 7.19
C ARG A 225 -4.94 2.41 8.03
N GLU A 226 -4.80 1.23 7.43
CA GLU A 226 -5.00 -0.06 8.08
C GLU A 226 -3.92 -1.06 7.66
N ASN A 227 -3.85 -2.18 8.37
CA ASN A 227 -2.91 -3.24 8.04
C ASN A 227 -3.29 -3.89 6.70
N LEU A 228 -2.35 -3.94 5.77
CA LEU A 228 -2.54 -4.56 4.45
C LEU A 228 -2.49 -6.11 4.49
N GLY A 229 -2.28 -6.73 5.65
CA GLY A 229 -2.20 -8.19 5.78
C GLY A 229 -0.89 -8.79 5.31
N SER A 230 -0.93 -10.05 4.85
CA SER A 230 0.23 -10.84 4.44
C SER A 230 0.92 -10.31 3.18
N VAL A 231 2.25 -10.46 3.13
CA VAL A 231 3.08 -10.12 1.95
C VAL A 231 3.06 -11.19 0.86
N LEU A 232 2.54 -12.40 1.16
CA LEU A 232 2.56 -13.55 0.25
C LEU A 232 1.17 -13.90 -0.33
N VAL A 233 0.11 -13.22 0.09
CA VAL A 233 -1.25 -13.49 -0.38
C VAL A 233 -1.57 -12.59 -1.58
N PHE A 234 -1.45 -13.17 -2.75
CA PHE A 234 -1.82 -12.59 -4.04
C PHE A 234 -3.13 -13.26 -4.50
N THR A 235 -4.27 -12.66 -4.22
CA THR A 235 -5.55 -13.06 -4.81
C THR A 235 -6.20 -11.83 -5.43
N LYS A 236 -7.08 -12.05 -6.40
CA LYS A 236 -7.79 -10.96 -7.08
C LYS A 236 -8.55 -10.07 -6.09
N GLU A 237 -9.23 -10.68 -5.13
CA GLU A 237 -10.05 -9.98 -4.13
C GLU A 237 -9.17 -9.10 -3.24
N VAL A 238 -8.09 -9.67 -2.69
CA VAL A 238 -7.15 -8.96 -1.81
C VAL A 238 -6.42 -7.85 -2.57
N SER A 239 -5.98 -8.11 -3.79
CA SER A 239 -5.32 -7.13 -4.64
C SER A 239 -6.26 -5.98 -5.00
N THR A 240 -7.50 -6.28 -5.42
CA THR A 240 -8.52 -5.28 -5.71
C THR A 240 -8.84 -4.41 -4.49
N TYR A 241 -8.99 -5.05 -3.32
CA TYR A 241 -9.21 -4.33 -2.06
C TYR A 241 -8.06 -3.37 -1.73
N ARG A 242 -6.81 -3.85 -1.83
CA ARG A 242 -5.61 -3.03 -1.57
C ARG A 242 -5.44 -1.90 -2.57
N MET A 243 -5.71 -2.15 -3.86
CA MET A 243 -5.71 -1.10 -4.88
C MET A 243 -6.76 -0.02 -4.59
N ASN A 244 -7.99 -0.41 -4.23
CA ASN A 244 -9.01 0.56 -3.85
C ASN A 244 -8.60 1.34 -2.61
N LEU A 245 -8.03 0.67 -1.60
CA LEU A 245 -7.55 1.33 -0.40
C LEU A 245 -6.46 2.38 -0.74
N GLY A 246 -5.46 2.00 -1.54
CA GLY A 246 -4.41 2.92 -1.99
C GLY A 246 -4.96 4.12 -2.76
N TYR A 247 -5.91 3.87 -3.66
CA TYR A 247 -6.56 4.92 -4.42
C TYR A 247 -7.30 5.93 -3.53
N PHE A 248 -8.14 5.45 -2.61
CA PHE A 248 -8.94 6.33 -1.76
C PHE A 248 -8.13 6.97 -0.63
N ASP A 249 -7.11 6.30 -0.08
CA ASP A 249 -6.18 6.90 0.90
C ASP A 249 -5.40 8.07 0.26
N THR A 250 -5.04 7.94 -1.01
CA THR A 250 -4.39 9.02 -1.78
C THR A 250 -5.34 10.20 -1.99
N LEU A 251 -6.59 9.94 -2.42
CA LEU A 251 -7.59 11.01 -2.55
C LEU A 251 -7.84 11.70 -1.21
N LYS A 252 -7.89 10.93 -0.12
CA LYS A 252 -8.00 11.50 1.21
C LYS A 252 -6.83 12.41 1.56
N TYR A 253 -5.62 12.00 1.25
CA TYR A 253 -4.42 12.81 1.48
C TYR A 253 -4.44 14.11 0.66
N LEU A 254 -4.76 14.01 -0.63
CA LEU A 254 -4.72 15.15 -1.56
C LEU A 254 -5.89 16.12 -1.40
N ASP A 255 -7.10 15.59 -1.14
CA ASP A 255 -8.35 16.36 -1.06
C ASP A 255 -8.76 16.66 0.39
N ASN A 256 -7.89 16.35 1.37
CA ASN A 256 -8.16 16.54 2.81
C ASN A 256 -9.52 15.97 3.25
N LEU A 257 -9.86 14.73 2.82
CA LEU A 257 -11.13 14.12 3.16
C LEU A 257 -11.21 13.74 4.64
N ASP A 258 -12.39 13.81 5.21
CA ASP A 258 -12.71 13.34 6.55
C ASP A 258 -12.89 11.80 6.62
N GLY A 259 -13.01 11.25 7.83
CA GLY A 259 -13.25 9.83 8.09
C GLY A 259 -11.99 9.02 8.33
N LYS A 260 -12.13 7.80 8.90
CA LYS A 260 -11.05 6.84 9.15
C LYS A 260 -11.17 5.60 8.28
N LYS A 261 -12.35 5.01 8.19
CA LYS A 261 -12.65 3.83 7.36
C LYS A 261 -13.35 4.20 6.06
N TYR A 262 -14.18 5.24 6.10
CA TYR A 262 -14.87 5.80 4.97
C TYR A 262 -14.22 7.12 4.54
N TYR A 263 -14.71 7.69 3.44
CA TYR A 263 -14.16 8.89 2.84
C TYR A 263 -15.28 9.92 2.67
N PHE A 264 -15.23 10.97 3.47
CA PHE A 264 -16.22 12.04 3.45
C PHE A 264 -15.58 13.32 2.92
N LYS A 265 -16.35 14.11 2.16
CA LYS A 265 -15.93 15.48 1.85
C LYS A 265 -15.64 16.22 3.15
N HIS A 266 -14.62 17.07 3.14
CA HIS A 266 -14.27 17.84 4.32
C HIS A 266 -15.34 18.87 4.66
N TYR A 267 -15.76 18.89 5.93
CA TYR A 267 -16.58 19.91 6.54
C TYR A 267 -15.90 20.45 7.80
N SER A 268 -16.21 21.72 8.15
CA SER A 268 -15.64 22.36 9.35
C SER A 268 -16.15 21.68 10.63
N ASP A 269 -15.43 21.87 11.72
CA ASP A 269 -15.87 21.39 13.04
C ASP A 269 -17.23 21.99 13.42
N LYS A 270 -17.45 23.28 13.08
CA LYS A 270 -18.73 23.97 13.28
C LYS A 270 -19.91 23.26 12.59
N TYR A 271 -19.70 22.69 11.40
CA TYR A 271 -20.74 21.88 10.74
C TYR A 271 -21.15 20.68 11.61
N TYR A 272 -20.17 19.94 12.11
CA TYR A 272 -20.43 18.78 12.95
C TYR A 272 -21.02 19.16 14.32
N ASP A 273 -20.61 20.29 14.90
CA ASP A 273 -21.19 20.82 16.15
C ASP A 273 -22.68 21.16 16.01
N ASN A 274 -23.11 21.61 14.84
CA ASN A 274 -24.48 21.98 14.56
C ASN A 274 -25.40 20.78 14.23
N LEU A 275 -24.84 19.58 14.02
CA LEU A 275 -25.64 18.39 13.71
C LEU A 275 -26.55 17.93 14.86
N PHE A 276 -26.31 18.41 16.08
CA PHE A 276 -27.11 18.07 17.25
C PHE A 276 -27.38 19.29 18.14
N ASP A 277 -28.52 19.30 18.85
CA ASP A 277 -28.73 20.22 19.97
C ASP A 277 -27.77 19.90 21.12
N LYS A 278 -27.39 20.89 21.89
CA LYS A 278 -26.44 20.74 23.02
C LYS A 278 -26.89 19.68 24.04
N ILE A 279 -28.20 19.56 24.28
CA ILE A 279 -28.77 18.58 25.21
C ILE A 279 -28.65 17.17 24.65
N TRP A 280 -28.99 16.98 23.36
CA TRP A 280 -28.86 15.70 22.66
C TRP A 280 -27.40 15.26 22.54
N TYR A 281 -26.50 16.17 22.26
CA TYR A 281 -25.08 15.87 22.16
C TYR A 281 -24.51 15.27 23.46
N LYS A 282 -24.85 15.83 24.63
CA LYS A 282 -24.47 15.27 25.94
C LYS A 282 -24.99 13.84 26.16
N ARG A 283 -26.25 13.59 25.79
CA ARG A 283 -26.87 12.24 25.88
C ARG A 283 -26.19 11.25 24.95
N ILE A 284 -25.88 11.65 23.72
CA ILE A 284 -25.21 10.84 22.71
C ILE A 284 -23.80 10.47 23.16
N ILE A 285 -23.02 11.40 23.65
CA ILE A 285 -21.70 11.12 24.20
C ILE A 285 -21.82 10.08 25.32
N LYS A 286 -22.69 10.28 26.29
CA LYS A 286 -22.89 9.34 27.40
C LYS A 286 -23.26 7.93 26.90
N LYS A 287 -24.12 7.83 25.89
CA LYS A 287 -24.59 6.54 25.35
C LYS A 287 -23.52 5.80 24.50
N TYR A 288 -22.77 6.53 23.66
CA TYR A 288 -21.95 5.89 22.61
C TYR A 288 -20.43 5.98 22.84
N ASN A 289 -19.97 6.68 23.86
CA ASN A 289 -18.55 6.97 24.04
C ASN A 289 -17.75 5.94 24.85
N ASN A 290 -18.38 4.92 25.44
CA ASN A 290 -17.70 3.87 26.23
C ASN A 290 -16.55 4.40 27.12
N ASN A 291 -16.76 5.53 27.82
CA ASN A 291 -15.80 6.22 28.69
C ASN A 291 -14.52 6.76 28.00
N ILE A 292 -14.48 6.85 26.69
CA ILE A 292 -13.35 7.46 25.97
C ILE A 292 -13.71 8.91 25.63
N VAL A 293 -12.93 9.86 26.17
CA VAL A 293 -13.10 11.29 25.81
C VAL A 293 -12.71 11.47 24.34
N PRO A 294 -13.63 11.90 23.46
CA PRO A 294 -13.30 12.15 22.06
C PRO A 294 -12.34 13.35 21.94
N ARG A 295 -11.44 13.31 20.96
CA ARG A 295 -10.51 14.43 20.69
C ARG A 295 -11.25 15.70 20.24
N SER A 296 -12.34 15.52 19.49
CA SER A 296 -13.27 16.58 19.06
C SER A 296 -14.66 16.01 18.83
N ASN A 297 -15.66 16.89 18.76
CA ASN A 297 -17.02 16.52 18.38
C ASN A 297 -17.06 15.87 16.99
N LYS A 298 -16.34 16.47 16.06
CA LYS A 298 -16.18 15.97 14.68
C LYS A 298 -15.69 14.53 14.65
N ASP A 299 -14.59 14.22 15.33
CA ASP A 299 -14.00 12.88 15.37
C ASP A 299 -14.99 11.85 15.94
N PHE A 300 -15.73 12.25 16.98
CA PHE A 300 -16.72 11.39 17.63
C PHE A 300 -17.91 11.10 16.70
N ILE A 301 -18.48 12.14 16.10
CA ILE A 301 -19.62 12.02 15.19
C ILE A 301 -19.25 11.18 13.97
N ILE A 302 -18.12 11.47 13.33
CA ILE A 302 -17.61 10.70 12.19
C ILE A 302 -17.45 9.22 12.56
N LYS A 303 -16.85 8.92 13.72
CA LYS A 303 -16.68 7.54 14.19
C LYS A 303 -18.01 6.79 14.31
N ILE A 304 -19.07 7.45 14.79
CA ILE A 304 -20.39 6.80 14.86
C ILE A 304 -21.00 6.65 13.47
N ILE A 305 -20.92 7.67 12.63
CA ILE A 305 -21.40 7.58 11.23
C ILE A 305 -20.73 6.40 10.52
N GLU A 306 -19.43 6.20 10.68
CA GLU A 306 -18.71 5.06 10.10
C GLU A 306 -19.21 3.71 10.62
N LYS A 307 -19.51 3.60 11.92
CA LYS A 307 -20.08 2.37 12.49
C LYS A 307 -21.47 2.09 11.91
N VAL A 308 -22.30 3.11 11.78
CA VAL A 308 -23.61 2.98 11.12
C VAL A 308 -23.46 2.57 9.66
N CYS A 309 -22.49 3.14 8.94
CA CYS A 309 -22.19 2.75 7.56
C CYS A 309 -21.82 1.27 7.45
N ILE A 310 -21.04 0.75 8.40
CA ILE A 310 -20.67 -0.68 8.44
C ILE A 310 -21.91 -1.55 8.67
N GLU A 311 -22.74 -1.24 9.67
CA GLU A 311 -23.93 -2.03 9.99
C GLU A 311 -24.99 -2.01 8.88
N LEU A 312 -25.07 -0.92 8.14
CA LEU A 312 -26.00 -0.78 7.02
C LEU A 312 -25.39 -1.22 5.68
N ASN A 313 -24.22 -1.85 5.69
CA ASN A 313 -23.50 -2.29 4.50
C ASN A 313 -23.39 -1.19 3.43
N ILE A 314 -23.04 0.03 3.86
CA ILE A 314 -22.78 1.13 2.91
C ILE A 314 -21.47 0.85 2.21
N GLU A 315 -21.43 1.06 0.89
CA GLU A 315 -20.23 0.89 0.08
C GLU A 315 -19.08 1.72 0.66
N ARG A 316 -17.91 1.08 0.86
CA ARG A 316 -16.79 1.74 1.52
C ARG A 316 -15.99 2.66 0.58
N PHE A 317 -15.68 2.16 -0.60
CA PHE A 317 -14.81 2.82 -1.56
C PHE A 317 -15.56 3.84 -2.43
N LYS A 318 -16.03 4.90 -1.77
CA LYS A 318 -16.74 6.02 -2.37
C LYS A 318 -16.52 7.28 -1.54
N ILE A 319 -16.41 8.44 -2.20
CA ILE A 319 -16.38 9.73 -1.51
C ILE A 319 -17.82 10.20 -1.29
N TYR A 320 -18.17 10.41 -0.03
CA TYR A 320 -19.50 10.82 0.37
C TYR A 320 -19.56 12.32 0.67
N ASN A 321 -20.60 12.96 0.16
CA ASN A 321 -21.10 14.22 0.71
C ASN A 321 -21.80 13.89 2.02
N THR A 322 -21.38 14.47 3.14
CA THR A 322 -21.88 14.10 4.47
C THR A 322 -23.37 14.38 4.64
N PRO A 323 -23.94 15.55 4.28
CA PRO A 323 -25.38 15.80 4.34
C PRO A 323 -26.21 14.74 3.59
N TYR A 324 -25.84 14.48 2.33
CA TYR A 324 -26.52 13.48 1.52
C TYR A 324 -26.44 12.06 2.13
N LEU A 325 -25.28 11.68 2.66
CA LEU A 325 -25.12 10.40 3.33
C LEU A 325 -26.01 10.31 4.57
N LEU A 326 -26.03 11.34 5.41
CA LEU A 326 -26.85 11.36 6.62
C LEU A 326 -28.36 11.20 6.30
N THR A 327 -28.84 11.85 5.25
CA THR A 327 -30.21 11.65 4.76
C THR A 327 -30.47 10.21 4.35
N LYS A 328 -29.55 9.62 3.58
CA LYS A 328 -29.64 8.20 3.19
C LYS A 328 -29.64 7.26 4.40
N LEU A 329 -28.80 7.54 5.42
CA LEU A 329 -28.76 6.75 6.64
C LEU A 329 -30.05 6.89 7.44
N LYS A 330 -30.63 8.10 7.56
CA LYS A 330 -31.93 8.30 8.18
C LYS A 330 -33.00 7.44 7.52
N TYR A 331 -33.07 7.48 6.19
CA TYR A 331 -34.07 6.70 5.46
C TYR A 331 -33.90 5.19 5.70
N LYS A 332 -32.67 4.66 5.62
CA LYS A 332 -32.39 3.24 5.87
C LYS A 332 -32.64 2.80 7.33
N MET A 333 -32.62 3.74 8.27
CA MET A 333 -32.89 3.47 9.70
C MET A 333 -34.37 3.45 10.06
N ILE A 334 -35.28 3.94 9.23
CA ILE A 334 -36.72 3.99 9.52
C ILE A 334 -37.26 2.61 9.91
N GLU A 335 -36.81 1.57 9.19
CA GLU A 335 -37.24 0.18 9.40
C GLU A 335 -36.39 -0.57 10.46
N LYS A 336 -35.38 0.08 11.04
CA LYS A 336 -34.43 -0.51 11.98
C LYS A 336 -34.45 0.19 13.34
N ARG A 337 -35.64 0.35 13.91
CA ARG A 337 -35.87 1.08 15.19
C ARG A 337 -35.14 0.45 16.38
N ASP A 338 -34.93 -0.85 16.36
CA ASP A 338 -34.21 -1.59 17.40
C ASP A 338 -32.66 -1.49 17.26
N ASN A 339 -32.18 -0.85 16.20
CA ASN A 339 -30.75 -0.68 16.00
C ASN A 339 -30.16 0.24 17.07
N TYR A 340 -28.99 -0.16 17.61
CA TYR A 340 -28.30 0.58 18.67
C TYR A 340 -28.06 2.06 18.32
N TYR A 341 -27.81 2.38 17.04
CA TYR A 341 -27.54 3.75 16.57
C TYR A 341 -28.78 4.50 16.06
N TYR A 342 -29.98 3.92 16.21
CA TYR A 342 -31.23 4.54 15.73
C TYR A 342 -31.43 5.96 16.27
N ASP A 343 -31.31 6.15 17.62
CA ASP A 343 -31.47 7.45 18.25
C ASP A 343 -30.42 8.47 17.77
N PHE A 344 -29.19 8.02 17.49
CA PHE A 344 -28.15 8.90 16.95
C PHE A 344 -28.57 9.43 15.58
N ILE A 345 -28.93 8.54 14.66
CA ILE A 345 -29.28 8.92 13.29
C ILE A 345 -30.58 9.72 13.20
N LYS A 346 -31.61 9.34 14.00
CA LYS A 346 -32.88 10.02 14.03
C LYS A 346 -32.76 11.50 14.41
N ASN A 347 -31.90 11.81 15.40
CA ASN A 347 -31.79 13.13 15.99
C ASN A 347 -30.70 14.03 15.35
N ILE A 348 -30.01 13.55 14.32
CA ILE A 348 -29.12 14.39 13.52
C ILE A 348 -29.96 15.44 12.78
N LYS A 349 -29.58 16.71 12.89
CA LYS A 349 -30.11 17.76 12.03
C LYS A 349 -29.43 17.64 10.65
N VAL A 350 -30.20 17.54 9.61
CA VAL A 350 -29.71 17.56 8.24
C VAL A 350 -30.38 18.75 7.56
N ASP A 351 -29.67 19.85 7.49
CA ASP A 351 -30.11 20.99 6.70
C ASP A 351 -29.67 20.76 5.26
N PHE A 352 -30.60 20.88 4.34
CA PHE A 352 -30.31 20.87 2.91
C PHE A 352 -29.93 22.31 2.55
N GLU A 353 -28.65 22.56 2.32
CA GLU A 353 -28.20 23.73 1.55
C GLU A 353 -28.33 23.47 0.06
#